data_158d8c24e9f8f9a0670bdebdf7a4aea8
#
_entry.id   158d8c24e9f8f9a0670bdebdf7a4aea8
#
_cell.length_a   1.000
_cell.length_b   1.000
_cell.length_c   1.000
_cell.angle_alpha   90.00
_cell.angle_beta   90.00
_cell.angle_gamma   90.00
#
_symmetry.space_group_name_H-M   'P 1'
#
loop_
_entity.id
_entity.type
_entity.pdbx_description
1 polymer ?
#
loop_
_entity_poly.entity_id
_entity_poly.type
_entity_poly.pdbx_seq_one_letter_code
_entity_poly.pdbx_strand_id
1 'polypeptide(L)'
;MKHFLNELISAGNRRKNFFLLLVVLVSSAMLQAQNIAVSGIVKDVTGEPLPGVNIMEKGTTNGTITDVDGKFTLSVKGTNAVLTVSFVGYAPQEISVKGKRNLDVTLKEDTELLDEVVVVGYATQKKATVAAAVSSVNNKDLTRSTSTSAANALVGKVSGITARQKSGQPGTSTNLEIRNMGTPLYVIDGIMKDETAFNALDIHDIENVSILKDGAAAIYGVKAANGVVLITTKTGKKGQKPQINLNAHMGWQGWTKYPELLNAYQWKWGNYMKQANDGNLTGADNIANAKADLEKWRTGYYNPATGEDYRGYDWKDNFVSNAAPQYYVNANISGGTEKTDYYISVGHIDQDAVFKEYNYNRTNLQANFNMQLTDKFKVGFQTLGKIEQNVNPALPGGDDYFQMRNSIFNLIPTMRPYANDNPDYLNYITPTHDGARNMAAYTIDNAGKHQKDFRTIQLSANLEYKTPLPGLTAKGLLSYYYETLHQTDNEKSWNEYRYDPATQEYKVASTKTDTYRGDVRNHKVE
;
A
#
# COMPACT_ATOMS: atom_id res chain seq x y z
N MET A 1 27.97 46.97 35.81
CA MET A 1 28.28 45.69 36.46
C MET A 1 27.21 45.25 37.47
N LYS A 2 26.72 46.11 38.38
CA LYS A 2 25.63 45.77 39.32
C LYS A 2 24.28 45.44 38.66
N HIS A 3 23.94 46.04 37.54
CA HIS A 3 22.68 45.77 36.80
C HIS A 3 22.70 44.37 36.13
N PHE A 4 23.86 43.99 35.59
CA PHE A 4 24.05 42.67 34.93
C PHE A 4 24.03 41.50 35.91
N LEU A 5 24.54 41.72 37.15
CA LEU A 5 24.50 40.72 38.23
C LEU A 5 23.07 40.52 38.77
N ASN A 6 22.25 41.58 38.81
CA ASN A 6 20.85 41.44 39.27
C ASN A 6 19.97 40.72 38.22
N GLU A 7 20.24 40.85 36.93
CA GLU A 7 19.52 40.04 35.89
C GLU A 7 19.89 38.54 35.94
N LEU A 8 21.17 38.23 36.20
CA LEU A 8 21.64 36.85 36.35
C LEU A 8 21.05 36.16 37.57
N ILE A 9 20.90 36.88 38.70
CA ILE A 9 20.27 36.37 39.93
C ILE A 9 18.76 36.17 39.74
N SER A 10 18.11 37.08 39.02
CA SER A 10 16.70 36.96 38.65
C SER A 10 16.42 35.76 37.71
N ALA A 11 17.29 35.53 36.72
CA ALA A 11 17.19 34.38 35.83
C ALA A 11 17.42 33.03 36.52
N GLY A 12 18.35 32.99 37.50
CA GLY A 12 18.60 31.79 38.31
C GLY A 12 17.40 31.37 39.17
N ASN A 13 16.71 32.34 39.77
CA ASN A 13 15.53 32.06 40.58
C ASN A 13 14.30 31.63 39.73
N ARG A 14 14.13 32.17 38.51
CA ARG A 14 13.08 31.70 37.60
C ARG A 14 13.29 30.26 37.15
N ARG A 15 14.54 29.86 36.88
CA ARG A 15 14.87 28.47 36.55
C ARG A 15 14.68 27.53 37.74
N LYS A 16 15.07 27.93 38.97
CA LYS A 16 14.82 27.15 40.18
C LYS A 16 13.32 26.99 40.44
N ASN A 17 12.54 28.05 40.32
CA ASN A 17 11.09 27.99 40.50
C ASN A 17 10.40 27.18 39.40
N PHE A 18 10.88 27.23 38.15
CA PHE A 18 10.39 26.39 37.08
C PHE A 18 10.71 24.90 37.31
N PHE A 19 11.91 24.59 37.79
CA PHE A 19 12.29 23.23 38.15
C PHE A 19 11.52 22.72 39.37
N LEU A 20 11.24 23.56 40.34
CA LEU A 20 10.42 23.21 41.50
C LEU A 20 8.96 22.98 41.09
N LEU A 21 8.42 23.80 40.19
CA LEU A 21 7.09 23.62 39.62
C LEU A 21 6.98 22.35 38.76
N LEU A 22 8.03 22.02 38.00
CA LEU A 22 8.10 20.79 37.21
C LEU A 22 8.20 19.56 38.14
N VAL A 23 8.97 19.63 39.22
CA VAL A 23 9.08 18.55 40.21
C VAL A 23 7.75 18.35 40.94
N VAL A 24 7.05 19.42 41.30
CA VAL A 24 5.71 19.35 41.94
C VAL A 24 4.66 18.81 40.92
N LEU A 25 4.73 19.18 39.64
CA LEU A 25 3.88 18.62 38.59
C LEU A 25 4.17 17.12 38.34
N VAL A 26 5.45 16.71 38.36
CA VAL A 26 5.84 15.30 38.20
C VAL A 26 5.51 14.49 39.45
N SER A 27 5.62 15.07 40.65
CA SER A 27 5.24 14.39 41.90
C SER A 27 3.74 14.26 42.09
N SER A 28 2.92 15.20 41.55
CA SER A 28 1.46 15.06 41.52
C SER A 28 0.97 14.02 40.49
N ALA A 29 1.76 13.68 39.48
CA ALA A 29 1.47 12.59 38.55
C ALA A 29 1.73 11.19 39.15
N MET A 30 2.40 11.10 40.30
CA MET A 30 2.59 9.85 41.05
C MET A 30 1.53 9.64 42.16
N LEU A 31 0.31 10.18 42.02
CA LEU A 31 -0.82 9.71 42.78
C LEU A 31 -1.11 8.27 42.36
N GLN A 32 -0.65 7.34 43.17
CA GLN A 32 -0.83 5.90 43.00
C GLN A 32 -2.33 5.62 42.81
N ALA A 33 -2.68 5.16 41.63
CA ALA A 33 -3.97 4.55 41.43
C ALA A 33 -4.06 3.35 42.40
N GLN A 34 -4.88 3.49 43.47
CA GLN A 34 -5.13 2.39 44.38
C GLN A 34 -5.70 1.22 43.58
N ASN A 35 -5.05 0.08 43.63
CA ASN A 35 -5.59 -1.12 43.04
C ASN A 35 -6.88 -1.51 43.74
N ILE A 36 -7.93 -1.69 42.97
CA ILE A 36 -9.26 -2.08 43.49
C ILE A 36 -9.52 -3.50 43.03
N ALA A 37 -9.79 -4.39 43.97
CA ALA A 37 -10.27 -5.73 43.63
C ALA A 37 -11.73 -5.65 43.17
N VAL A 38 -11.96 -6.06 41.95
CA VAL A 38 -13.27 -6.20 41.31
C VAL A 38 -13.58 -7.67 41.15
N SER A 39 -14.72 -8.11 41.63
CA SER A 39 -15.24 -9.46 41.45
C SER A 39 -16.55 -9.40 40.68
N GLY A 40 -16.99 -10.53 40.15
CA GLY A 40 -18.26 -10.58 39.46
C GLY A 40 -18.57 -11.96 38.89
N ILE A 41 -19.70 -12.03 38.18
CA ILE A 41 -20.13 -13.23 37.50
C ILE A 41 -20.48 -12.90 36.05
N VAL A 42 -20.08 -13.76 35.13
CA VAL A 42 -20.42 -13.65 33.71
C VAL A 42 -21.42 -14.75 33.36
N LYS A 43 -22.53 -14.34 32.73
CA LYS A 43 -23.62 -15.22 32.31
C LYS A 43 -23.99 -14.96 30.86
N ASP A 44 -24.68 -15.88 30.24
CA ASP A 44 -25.38 -15.67 28.98
C ASP A 44 -26.76 -14.98 29.17
N VAL A 45 -27.48 -14.75 28.07
CA VAL A 45 -28.81 -14.16 28.06
C VAL A 45 -29.89 -15.05 28.71
N THR A 46 -29.62 -16.37 28.85
CA THR A 46 -30.52 -17.34 29.52
C THR A 46 -30.26 -17.41 31.03
N GLY A 47 -29.17 -16.78 31.50
CA GLY A 47 -28.77 -16.76 32.91
C GLY A 47 -27.78 -17.88 33.25
N GLU A 48 -27.31 -18.65 32.28
CA GLU A 48 -26.34 -19.73 32.49
C GLU A 48 -24.94 -19.16 32.69
N PRO A 49 -24.17 -19.57 33.71
CA PRO A 49 -22.83 -19.07 33.95
C PRO A 49 -21.85 -19.50 32.85
N LEU A 50 -20.99 -18.61 32.41
CA LEU A 50 -20.02 -18.86 31.34
C LEU A 50 -18.61 -19.05 31.93
N PRO A 51 -18.07 -20.27 31.93
CA PRO A 51 -16.69 -20.56 32.35
C PRO A 51 -15.70 -20.26 31.24
N GLY A 52 -14.48 -19.84 31.61
CA GLY A 52 -13.40 -19.57 30.66
C GLY A 52 -13.49 -18.25 29.91
N VAL A 53 -14.37 -17.35 30.32
CA VAL A 53 -14.47 -15.99 29.74
C VAL A 53 -13.22 -15.19 30.10
N ASN A 54 -12.60 -14.57 29.10
CA ASN A 54 -11.44 -13.72 29.28
C ASN A 54 -11.85 -12.30 29.67
N ILE A 55 -11.29 -11.76 30.76
CA ILE A 55 -11.56 -10.44 31.30
C ILE A 55 -10.25 -9.69 31.41
N MET A 56 -10.07 -8.62 30.63
CA MET A 56 -8.85 -7.83 30.59
C MET A 56 -9.13 -6.36 30.93
N GLU A 57 -8.25 -5.73 31.69
CA GLU A 57 -8.26 -4.28 31.89
C GLU A 57 -7.76 -3.60 30.60
N LYS A 58 -8.63 -2.80 29.97
CA LYS A 58 -8.38 -2.14 28.69
C LYS A 58 -7.08 -1.33 28.70
N GLY A 59 -6.23 -1.58 27.69
CA GLY A 59 -4.94 -0.88 27.55
C GLY A 59 -3.81 -1.43 28.44
N THR A 60 -4.01 -2.56 29.10
CA THR A 60 -3.01 -3.24 29.92
C THR A 60 -2.91 -4.73 29.60
N THR A 61 -1.93 -5.42 30.16
CA THR A 61 -1.83 -6.89 30.13
C THR A 61 -2.45 -7.56 31.36
N ASN A 62 -3.12 -6.78 32.22
CA ASN A 62 -3.76 -7.26 33.43
C ASN A 62 -5.10 -7.91 33.11
N GLY A 63 -5.25 -9.18 33.41
CA GLY A 63 -6.48 -9.93 33.10
C GLY A 63 -6.64 -11.18 33.93
N THR A 64 -7.83 -11.77 33.84
CA THR A 64 -8.23 -13.03 34.48
C THR A 64 -9.21 -13.79 33.60
N ILE A 65 -9.52 -15.03 33.96
CA ILE A 65 -10.56 -15.84 33.34
C ILE A 65 -11.63 -16.24 34.38
N THR A 66 -12.86 -16.47 33.93
CA THR A 66 -13.93 -16.97 34.81
C THR A 66 -13.73 -18.44 35.17
N ASP A 67 -14.10 -18.78 36.42
CA ASP A 67 -14.15 -20.17 36.89
C ASP A 67 -15.36 -20.94 36.35
N VAL A 68 -15.56 -22.17 36.83
CA VAL A 68 -16.65 -23.07 36.40
C VAL A 68 -18.05 -22.52 36.73
N ASP A 69 -18.14 -21.63 37.72
CA ASP A 69 -19.39 -20.94 38.11
C ASP A 69 -19.55 -19.59 37.39
N GLY A 70 -18.70 -19.27 36.42
CA GLY A 70 -18.68 -17.99 35.73
C GLY A 70 -18.16 -16.82 36.58
N LYS A 71 -17.57 -17.08 37.76
CA LYS A 71 -17.06 -16.03 38.66
C LYS A 71 -15.65 -15.60 38.32
N PHE A 72 -15.34 -14.32 38.54
CA PHE A 72 -14.00 -13.78 38.36
C PHE A 72 -13.61 -12.83 39.51
N THR A 73 -12.32 -12.62 39.66
CA THR A 73 -11.73 -11.59 40.49
C THR A 73 -10.51 -11.01 39.78
N LEU A 74 -10.47 -9.68 39.67
CA LEU A 74 -9.38 -8.96 39.00
C LEU A 74 -9.02 -7.69 39.80
N SER A 75 -7.76 -7.47 40.04
CA SER A 75 -7.27 -6.22 40.66
C SER A 75 -6.97 -5.21 39.57
N VAL A 76 -7.71 -4.09 39.53
CA VAL A 76 -7.63 -3.04 38.49
C VAL A 76 -7.04 -1.74 39.02
N LYS A 77 -6.43 -0.95 38.15
CA LYS A 77 -5.81 0.33 38.47
C LYS A 77 -6.86 1.46 38.47
N GLY A 78 -7.38 1.79 39.68
CA GLY A 78 -8.25 2.93 39.88
C GLY A 78 -9.75 2.65 39.65
N THR A 79 -10.60 3.63 40.08
CA THR A 79 -12.05 3.55 40.07
C THR A 79 -12.67 3.63 38.68
N ASN A 80 -11.96 4.16 37.69
CA ASN A 80 -12.45 4.39 36.33
C ASN A 80 -11.95 3.36 35.31
N ALA A 81 -11.37 2.23 35.77
CA ALA A 81 -10.93 1.16 34.91
C ALA A 81 -12.08 0.65 34.00
N VAL A 82 -11.75 0.29 32.77
CA VAL A 82 -12.66 -0.35 31.82
C VAL A 82 -12.19 -1.78 31.61
N LEU A 83 -13.10 -2.73 31.79
CA LEU A 83 -12.86 -4.14 31.54
C LEU A 83 -13.39 -4.51 30.16
N THR A 84 -12.59 -5.22 29.37
CA THR A 84 -13.01 -5.89 28.14
C THR A 84 -13.27 -7.34 28.47
N VAL A 85 -14.51 -7.76 28.31
CA VAL A 85 -14.97 -9.14 28.55
C VAL A 85 -15.20 -9.81 27.21
N SER A 86 -14.54 -10.93 26.94
CA SER A 86 -14.61 -11.63 25.66
C SER A 86 -14.66 -13.16 25.85
N PHE A 87 -15.51 -13.81 25.06
CA PHE A 87 -15.64 -15.26 25.03
C PHE A 87 -15.95 -15.74 23.61
N VAL A 88 -15.50 -16.96 23.27
CA VAL A 88 -15.73 -17.52 21.94
C VAL A 88 -17.23 -17.74 21.72
N GLY A 89 -17.77 -17.18 20.63
CA GLY A 89 -19.20 -17.24 20.30
C GLY A 89 -20.06 -16.14 20.92
N TYR A 90 -19.46 -15.18 21.65
CA TYR A 90 -20.16 -14.06 22.27
C TYR A 90 -19.57 -12.72 21.84
N ALA A 91 -20.42 -11.72 21.69
CA ALA A 91 -19.99 -10.35 21.38
C ALA A 91 -19.15 -9.76 22.53
N PRO A 92 -17.93 -9.26 22.28
CA PRO A 92 -17.10 -8.68 23.31
C PRO A 92 -17.77 -7.41 23.86
N GLN A 93 -17.72 -7.24 25.20
CA GLN A 93 -18.35 -6.11 25.90
C GLN A 93 -17.32 -5.33 26.70
N GLU A 94 -17.40 -4.00 26.64
CA GLU A 94 -16.62 -3.09 27.49
C GLU A 94 -17.46 -2.61 28.66
N ILE A 95 -16.95 -2.78 29.88
CA ILE A 95 -17.64 -2.46 31.11
C ILE A 95 -16.79 -1.52 31.94
N SER A 96 -17.32 -0.34 32.25
CA SER A 96 -16.66 0.60 33.16
C SER A 96 -16.92 0.21 34.61
N VAL A 97 -15.86 0.05 35.38
CA VAL A 97 -15.93 -0.33 36.82
C VAL A 97 -16.65 0.71 37.65
N LYS A 98 -16.42 2.03 37.39
CA LYS A 98 -17.05 3.17 38.11
C LYS A 98 -17.06 2.99 39.62
N GLY A 99 -16.01 2.42 40.20
CA GLY A 99 -15.87 2.17 41.64
C GLY A 99 -16.71 1.00 42.20
N LYS A 100 -17.45 0.27 41.37
CA LYS A 100 -18.17 -0.94 41.78
C LYS A 100 -17.18 -2.08 42.03
N ARG A 101 -17.37 -2.79 43.14
CA ARG A 101 -16.54 -3.94 43.49
C ARG A 101 -17.13 -5.27 43.03
N ASN A 102 -18.43 -5.28 42.69
CA ASN A 102 -19.10 -6.44 42.14
C ASN A 102 -19.78 -6.10 40.82
N LEU A 103 -19.57 -6.90 39.80
CA LEU A 103 -20.06 -6.71 38.43
C LEU A 103 -20.80 -7.96 37.96
N ASP A 104 -22.06 -7.83 37.62
CA ASP A 104 -22.81 -8.86 36.90
C ASP A 104 -22.79 -8.54 35.42
N VAL A 105 -22.21 -9.43 34.64
CA VAL A 105 -21.99 -9.28 33.20
C VAL A 105 -22.85 -10.28 32.46
N THR A 106 -23.69 -9.80 31.56
CA THR A 106 -24.45 -10.68 30.66
C THR A 106 -23.91 -10.51 29.25
N LEU A 107 -23.27 -11.56 28.71
CA LEU A 107 -22.82 -11.58 27.33
C LEU A 107 -23.96 -12.04 26.40
N LYS A 108 -24.06 -11.36 25.28
CA LYS A 108 -24.96 -11.75 24.20
C LYS A 108 -24.19 -12.62 23.22
N GLU A 109 -24.82 -13.67 22.71
CA GLU A 109 -24.23 -14.43 21.60
C GLU A 109 -23.86 -13.51 20.45
N ASP A 110 -22.69 -13.72 19.90
CA ASP A 110 -22.24 -12.98 18.72
C ASP A 110 -22.97 -13.51 17.48
N THR A 111 -24.18 -13.01 17.29
CA THR A 111 -25.00 -13.33 16.11
C THR A 111 -24.40 -12.77 14.83
N GLU A 112 -23.42 -11.83 14.88
CA GLU A 112 -22.71 -11.37 13.69
C GLU A 112 -21.82 -12.48 13.09
N LEU A 113 -21.27 -13.38 13.91
CA LEU A 113 -20.53 -14.56 13.42
C LEU A 113 -21.44 -15.60 12.76
N LEU A 114 -22.71 -15.65 13.12
CA LEU A 114 -23.72 -16.56 12.54
C LEU A 114 -24.41 -15.98 11.31
N ASP A 115 -24.36 -14.68 11.12
CA ASP A 115 -25.01 -13.98 10.02
C ASP A 115 -24.03 -13.44 8.96
N GLU A 116 -22.80 -13.99 8.90
CA GLU A 116 -21.90 -13.67 7.78
C GLU A 116 -22.59 -14.02 6.46
N VAL A 117 -23.10 -13.00 5.79
CA VAL A 117 -23.75 -13.12 4.48
C VAL A 117 -22.69 -13.01 3.39
N VAL A 118 -22.69 -13.94 2.48
CA VAL A 118 -21.87 -13.91 1.28
C VAL A 118 -22.76 -13.62 0.07
N VAL A 119 -22.26 -12.79 -0.82
CA VAL A 119 -22.92 -12.58 -2.10
C VAL A 119 -22.55 -13.75 -3.01
N VAL A 120 -23.55 -14.45 -3.50
CA VAL A 120 -23.38 -15.58 -4.43
C VAL A 120 -24.23 -15.26 -5.65
N GLY A 121 -23.57 -14.87 -6.74
CA GLY A 121 -24.26 -14.44 -7.93
C GLY A 121 -25.04 -13.13 -7.71
N TYR A 122 -26.34 -13.17 -7.95
CA TYR A 122 -27.23 -12.02 -7.79
C TYR A 122 -28.02 -12.03 -6.48
N ALA A 123 -27.68 -12.94 -5.56
CA ALA A 123 -28.35 -13.08 -4.28
C ALA A 123 -27.37 -13.09 -3.13
N THR A 124 -27.82 -12.61 -1.97
CA THR A 124 -27.11 -12.74 -0.69
C THR A 124 -27.60 -13.99 0.01
N GLN A 125 -26.69 -14.84 0.46
CA GLN A 125 -26.98 -16.06 1.23
C GLN A 125 -26.14 -16.08 2.51
N LYS A 126 -26.66 -16.74 3.57
CA LYS A 126 -25.84 -16.96 4.76
C LYS A 126 -24.69 -17.91 4.40
N LYS A 127 -23.47 -17.55 4.77
CA LYS A 127 -22.25 -18.34 4.47
C LYS A 127 -22.38 -19.81 4.90
N ALA A 128 -23.05 -20.05 6.04
CA ALA A 128 -23.29 -21.38 6.56
C ALA A 128 -24.21 -22.25 5.68
N THR A 129 -25.02 -21.64 4.80
CA THR A 129 -25.97 -22.35 3.92
C THR A 129 -25.45 -22.50 2.48
N VAL A 130 -24.28 -21.93 2.17
CA VAL A 130 -23.70 -22.01 0.82
C VAL A 130 -22.97 -23.34 0.67
N ALA A 131 -23.55 -24.25 -0.11
CA ALA A 131 -22.96 -25.55 -0.43
C ALA A 131 -21.79 -25.49 -1.44
N ALA A 132 -21.51 -24.30 -2.02
CA ALA A 132 -20.51 -24.07 -3.03
C ALA A 132 -19.16 -23.61 -2.43
N ALA A 133 -18.05 -23.83 -3.16
CA ALA A 133 -16.71 -23.40 -2.75
C ALA A 133 -16.55 -21.87 -2.84
N VAL A 134 -17.01 -21.15 -1.81
CA VAL A 134 -16.91 -19.70 -1.68
C VAL A 134 -15.98 -19.34 -0.54
N SER A 135 -15.07 -18.42 -0.79
CA SER A 135 -14.24 -17.79 0.27
C SER A 135 -14.53 -16.30 0.31
N SER A 136 -14.68 -15.72 1.49
CA SER A 136 -14.96 -14.30 1.65
C SER A 136 -13.92 -13.62 2.53
N VAL A 137 -13.64 -12.36 2.25
CA VAL A 137 -12.78 -11.47 3.04
C VAL A 137 -13.52 -10.16 3.27
N ASN A 138 -13.71 -9.80 4.52
CA ASN A 138 -14.39 -8.58 4.90
C ASN A 138 -13.45 -7.36 4.91
N ASN A 139 -14.01 -6.16 4.99
CA ASN A 139 -13.25 -4.91 5.04
C ASN A 139 -12.20 -4.88 6.15
N LYS A 140 -12.54 -5.35 7.36
CA LYS A 140 -11.64 -5.35 8.52
C LYS A 140 -10.37 -6.15 8.25
N ASP A 141 -10.46 -7.25 7.51
CA ASP A 141 -9.30 -8.04 7.14
C ASP A 141 -8.52 -7.42 5.97
N LEU A 142 -9.22 -6.80 5.00
CA LEU A 142 -8.56 -6.08 3.89
C LEU A 142 -7.71 -4.92 4.39
N THR A 143 -8.26 -4.09 5.27
CA THR A 143 -7.63 -2.86 5.77
C THR A 143 -6.49 -3.09 6.78
N ARG A 144 -6.22 -4.34 7.20
CA ARG A 144 -4.98 -4.69 7.91
C ARG A 144 -3.73 -4.58 7.03
N SER A 145 -3.90 -4.54 5.73
CA SER A 145 -2.81 -4.32 4.77
C SER A 145 -2.73 -2.84 4.42
N THR A 146 -1.54 -2.29 4.38
CA THR A 146 -1.27 -0.93 3.88
C THR A 146 -1.08 -0.90 2.36
N SER A 147 -1.55 -1.93 1.65
CA SER A 147 -1.40 -2.06 0.21
C SER A 147 -2.19 -0.99 -0.54
N THR A 148 -1.61 -0.46 -1.60
CA THR A 148 -2.22 0.49 -2.52
C THR A 148 -3.18 -0.16 -3.53
N SER A 149 -3.09 -1.48 -3.69
CA SER A 149 -3.89 -2.31 -4.60
C SER A 149 -4.83 -3.22 -3.83
N ALA A 150 -6.10 -3.26 -4.22
CA ALA A 150 -7.09 -4.16 -3.64
C ALA A 150 -6.72 -5.65 -3.83
N ALA A 151 -6.10 -6.00 -4.96
CA ALA A 151 -5.64 -7.36 -5.22
C ALA A 151 -4.50 -7.76 -4.26
N ASN A 152 -3.52 -6.88 -4.03
CA ASN A 152 -2.45 -7.14 -3.06
C ASN A 152 -2.98 -7.29 -1.63
N ALA A 153 -4.04 -6.58 -1.27
CA ALA A 153 -4.67 -6.69 0.04
C ALA A 153 -5.28 -8.08 0.29
N LEU A 154 -5.54 -8.89 -0.74
CA LEU A 154 -6.06 -10.26 -0.65
C LEU A 154 -4.96 -11.32 -0.47
N VAL A 155 -3.69 -10.98 -0.71
CA VAL A 155 -2.58 -11.93 -0.64
C VAL A 155 -2.50 -12.56 0.76
N GLY A 156 -2.45 -13.89 0.81
CA GLY A 156 -2.37 -14.65 2.06
C GLY A 156 -3.65 -14.72 2.89
N LYS A 157 -4.75 -14.06 2.46
CA LYS A 157 -6.02 -14.05 3.21
C LYS A 157 -7.06 -15.04 2.68
N VAL A 158 -6.89 -15.50 1.46
CA VAL A 158 -7.81 -16.44 0.81
C VAL A 158 -7.05 -17.66 0.29
N SER A 159 -7.52 -18.85 0.66
CA SER A 159 -6.94 -20.10 0.15
C SER A 159 -7.25 -20.29 -1.34
N GLY A 160 -6.26 -20.78 -2.10
CA GLY A 160 -6.40 -21.08 -3.54
C GLY A 160 -6.40 -19.86 -4.44
N ILE A 161 -5.92 -18.70 -3.95
CA ILE A 161 -5.57 -17.55 -4.77
C ILE A 161 -4.06 -17.43 -4.83
N THR A 162 -3.56 -17.22 -6.04
CA THR A 162 -2.19 -16.77 -6.30
C THR A 162 -2.24 -15.33 -6.77
N ALA A 163 -1.34 -14.50 -6.26
CA ALA A 163 -1.21 -13.10 -6.67
C ALA A 163 0.19 -12.86 -7.20
N ARG A 164 0.29 -12.23 -8.36
CA ARG A 164 1.56 -11.92 -9.00
C ARG A 164 1.58 -10.47 -9.47
N GLN A 165 2.48 -9.69 -8.90
CA GLN A 165 2.77 -8.35 -9.38
C GLN A 165 3.91 -8.39 -10.40
N LYS A 166 3.75 -7.74 -11.55
CA LYS A 166 4.73 -7.76 -12.64
C LYS A 166 6.02 -7.01 -12.29
N SER A 167 5.87 -5.92 -11.55
CA SER A 167 7.01 -5.08 -11.12
C SER A 167 6.70 -4.40 -9.78
N GLY A 168 7.72 -3.80 -9.16
CA GLY A 168 7.54 -2.95 -7.98
C GLY A 168 7.23 -1.49 -8.31
N GLN A 169 6.92 -1.17 -9.56
CA GLN A 169 6.54 0.18 -9.96
C GLN A 169 5.23 0.58 -9.28
N PRO A 170 5.12 1.78 -8.70
CA PRO A 170 3.87 2.31 -8.19
C PRO A 170 2.75 2.27 -9.23
N GLY A 171 1.53 1.95 -8.78
CA GLY A 171 0.38 1.84 -9.67
C GLY A 171 0.33 0.57 -10.53
N THR A 172 1.32 -0.33 -10.44
CA THR A 172 1.27 -1.59 -11.19
C THR A 172 0.18 -2.52 -10.65
N SER A 173 -0.68 -3.00 -11.55
CA SER A 173 -1.72 -3.96 -11.22
C SER A 173 -1.14 -5.30 -10.79
N THR A 174 -1.80 -5.93 -9.83
CA THR A 174 -1.50 -7.27 -9.35
C THR A 174 -2.46 -8.25 -9.98
N ASN A 175 -1.94 -9.20 -10.74
CA ASN A 175 -2.73 -10.27 -11.33
C ASN A 175 -3.10 -11.28 -10.24
N LEU A 176 -4.39 -11.59 -10.15
CA LEU A 176 -4.90 -12.69 -9.33
C LEU A 176 -5.22 -13.88 -10.22
N GLU A 177 -4.93 -15.06 -9.72
CA GLU A 177 -5.36 -16.31 -10.33
C GLU A 177 -6.04 -17.18 -9.28
N ILE A 178 -7.17 -17.76 -9.64
CA ILE A 178 -7.87 -18.73 -8.80
C ILE A 178 -7.41 -20.11 -9.24
N ARG A 179 -6.78 -20.88 -8.32
CA ARG A 179 -6.23 -22.23 -8.59
C ARG A 179 -5.29 -22.31 -9.79
N ASN A 180 -4.59 -21.21 -10.10
CA ASN A 180 -3.70 -21.07 -11.27
C ASN A 180 -4.38 -21.36 -12.62
N MET A 181 -5.67 -21.04 -12.75
CA MET A 181 -6.45 -21.27 -13.98
C MET A 181 -6.46 -20.05 -14.90
N GLY A 182 -5.70 -18.99 -14.57
CA GLY A 182 -5.65 -17.73 -15.31
C GLY A 182 -6.51 -16.64 -14.66
N THR A 183 -6.65 -15.51 -15.37
CA THR A 183 -7.34 -14.33 -14.86
C THR A 183 -8.83 -14.61 -14.62
N PRO A 184 -9.34 -14.38 -13.40
CA PRO A 184 -10.76 -14.55 -13.08
C PRO A 184 -11.61 -13.40 -13.65
N LEU A 185 -12.91 -13.59 -13.66
CA LEU A 185 -13.86 -12.51 -13.91
C LEU A 185 -13.99 -11.64 -12.65
N TYR A 186 -13.92 -10.32 -12.81
CA TYR A 186 -14.19 -9.37 -11.72
C TYR A 186 -15.60 -8.83 -11.84
N VAL A 187 -16.34 -8.79 -10.74
CA VAL A 187 -17.69 -8.24 -10.68
C VAL A 187 -17.76 -7.26 -9.51
N ILE A 188 -17.93 -5.98 -9.79
CA ILE A 188 -18.01 -4.91 -8.79
C ILE A 188 -19.47 -4.45 -8.73
N ASP A 189 -20.13 -4.66 -7.60
CA ASP A 189 -21.55 -4.33 -7.35
C ASP A 189 -22.51 -4.80 -8.47
N GLY A 190 -22.25 -6.02 -8.97
CA GLY A 190 -23.05 -6.64 -10.04
C GLY A 190 -22.61 -6.31 -11.46
N ILE A 191 -21.61 -5.45 -11.64
CA ILE A 191 -21.11 -5.02 -12.97
C ILE A 191 -19.79 -5.73 -13.27
N MET A 192 -19.72 -6.39 -14.42
CA MET A 192 -18.49 -7.05 -14.88
C MET A 192 -17.44 -6.00 -15.24
N LYS A 193 -16.24 -6.15 -14.69
CA LYS A 193 -15.10 -5.26 -14.88
C LYS A 193 -13.83 -6.04 -15.16
N ASP A 194 -12.77 -5.32 -15.49
CA ASP A 194 -11.43 -5.88 -15.65
C ASP A 194 -10.64 -5.85 -14.33
N GLU A 195 -9.48 -6.47 -14.36
CA GLU A 195 -8.52 -6.53 -13.25
C GLU A 195 -8.03 -5.13 -12.83
N THR A 196 -7.86 -4.22 -13.79
CA THR A 196 -7.37 -2.86 -13.55
C THR A 196 -8.37 -2.07 -12.72
N ALA A 197 -9.66 -2.19 -13.02
CA ALA A 197 -10.73 -1.55 -12.25
C ALA A 197 -10.75 -2.05 -10.80
N PHE A 198 -10.56 -3.36 -10.56
CA PHE A 198 -10.47 -3.91 -9.22
C PHE A 198 -9.23 -3.41 -8.46
N ASN A 199 -8.04 -3.45 -9.09
CA ASN A 199 -6.80 -2.99 -8.48
C ASN A 199 -6.85 -1.51 -8.08
N ALA A 200 -7.63 -0.71 -8.80
CA ALA A 200 -7.77 0.71 -8.57
C ALA A 200 -8.85 1.09 -7.54
N LEU A 201 -9.61 0.15 -6.99
CA LEU A 201 -10.52 0.43 -5.89
C LEU A 201 -9.77 0.82 -4.62
N ASP A 202 -10.36 1.74 -3.85
CA ASP A 202 -9.88 2.01 -2.50
C ASP A 202 -10.30 0.86 -1.57
N ILE A 203 -9.35 0.26 -0.86
CA ILE A 203 -9.60 -0.86 0.05
C ILE A 203 -10.55 -0.50 1.20
N HIS A 204 -10.57 0.78 1.60
CA HIS A 204 -11.47 1.27 2.63
C HIS A 204 -12.92 1.39 2.16
N ASP A 205 -13.16 1.42 0.86
CA ASP A 205 -14.49 1.51 0.25
C ASP A 205 -15.09 0.12 -0.05
N ILE A 206 -14.30 -0.94 0.08
CA ILE A 206 -14.76 -2.32 -0.10
C ILE A 206 -15.39 -2.82 1.20
N GLU A 207 -16.62 -3.35 1.14
CA GLU A 207 -17.28 -4.03 2.27
C GLU A 207 -16.83 -5.48 2.36
N ASN A 208 -16.88 -6.20 1.23
CA ASN A 208 -16.56 -7.62 1.15
C ASN A 208 -16.01 -7.99 -0.22
N VAL A 209 -15.11 -8.98 -0.25
CA VAL A 209 -14.67 -9.65 -1.47
C VAL A 209 -14.98 -11.13 -1.34
N SER A 210 -15.83 -11.67 -2.21
CA SER A 210 -16.17 -13.09 -2.28
C SER A 210 -15.53 -13.71 -3.51
N ILE A 211 -14.85 -14.82 -3.31
CA ILE A 211 -14.20 -15.58 -4.38
C ILE A 211 -15.04 -16.81 -4.68
N LEU A 212 -15.64 -16.83 -5.86
CA LEU A 212 -16.44 -17.94 -6.35
C LEU A 212 -15.55 -18.87 -7.17
N LYS A 213 -15.48 -20.11 -6.73
CA LYS A 213 -14.65 -21.15 -7.36
C LYS A 213 -15.55 -22.21 -7.97
N ASP A 214 -15.07 -22.86 -9.00
CA ASP A 214 -15.75 -24.01 -9.63
C ASP A 214 -17.22 -23.73 -9.99
N GLY A 215 -18.12 -24.63 -9.61
CA GLY A 215 -19.55 -24.51 -9.91
C GLY A 215 -20.25 -23.25 -9.38
N ALA A 216 -19.72 -22.60 -8.33
CA ALA A 216 -20.24 -21.34 -7.83
C ALA A 216 -20.13 -20.19 -8.85
N ALA A 217 -19.13 -20.25 -9.72
CA ALA A 217 -18.88 -19.25 -10.76
C ALA A 217 -19.80 -19.42 -11.99
N ALA A 218 -20.42 -20.58 -12.16
CA ALA A 218 -21.18 -20.93 -13.36
C ALA A 218 -22.36 -19.98 -13.68
N ILE A 219 -22.92 -19.32 -12.67
CA ILE A 219 -24.00 -18.34 -12.84
C ILE A 219 -23.60 -17.14 -13.72
N TYR A 220 -22.28 -16.86 -13.84
CA TYR A 220 -21.74 -15.78 -14.67
C TYR A 220 -21.36 -16.25 -16.08
N GLY A 221 -21.67 -17.53 -16.43
CA GLY A 221 -21.45 -18.09 -17.75
C GLY A 221 -19.98 -18.34 -18.09
N VAL A 222 -19.69 -18.46 -19.38
CA VAL A 222 -18.36 -18.87 -19.89
C VAL A 222 -17.22 -17.92 -19.48
N LYS A 223 -17.50 -16.64 -19.31
CA LYS A 223 -16.50 -15.65 -18.86
C LYS A 223 -15.95 -15.95 -17.45
N ALA A 224 -16.67 -16.74 -16.68
CA ALA A 224 -16.31 -17.11 -15.32
C ALA A 224 -15.59 -18.47 -15.22
N ALA A 225 -15.11 -19.03 -16.33
CA ALA A 225 -14.45 -20.34 -16.36
C ALA A 225 -13.24 -20.43 -15.39
N ASN A 226 -12.53 -19.32 -15.18
CA ASN A 226 -11.40 -19.22 -14.26
C ASN A 226 -11.82 -18.78 -12.84
N GLY A 227 -13.11 -18.79 -12.52
CA GLY A 227 -13.67 -18.29 -11.27
C GLY A 227 -14.06 -16.81 -11.33
N VAL A 228 -14.64 -16.31 -10.23
CA VAL A 228 -15.13 -14.94 -10.11
C VAL A 228 -14.62 -14.31 -8.83
N VAL A 229 -14.10 -13.09 -8.92
CA VAL A 229 -13.85 -12.18 -7.80
C VAL A 229 -15.04 -11.23 -7.74
N LEU A 230 -15.89 -11.41 -6.75
CA LEU A 230 -17.09 -10.61 -6.54
C LEU A 230 -16.83 -9.60 -5.44
N ILE A 231 -16.93 -8.33 -5.78
CA ILE A 231 -16.65 -7.20 -4.89
C ILE A 231 -17.96 -6.49 -4.57
N THR A 232 -18.19 -6.28 -3.29
CA THR A 232 -19.28 -5.44 -2.79
C THR A 232 -18.68 -4.21 -2.13
N THR A 233 -19.09 -3.02 -2.56
CA THR A 233 -18.64 -1.77 -1.98
C THR A 233 -19.52 -1.37 -0.80
N LYS A 234 -18.99 -0.50 0.08
CA LYS A 234 -19.70 -0.02 1.27
C LYS A 234 -20.95 0.78 0.91
N THR A 235 -21.99 0.56 1.69
CA THR A 235 -23.23 1.33 1.68
C THR A 235 -23.52 1.87 3.09
N GLY A 236 -24.47 2.79 3.20
CA GLY A 236 -24.98 3.20 4.51
C GLY A 236 -25.86 2.13 5.17
N LYS A 237 -26.18 2.34 6.43
CA LYS A 237 -27.13 1.49 7.17
C LYS A 237 -28.35 2.30 7.54
N LYS A 238 -29.55 1.75 7.30
CA LYS A 238 -30.82 2.38 7.70
C LYS A 238 -30.88 2.60 9.19
N GLY A 239 -31.47 3.73 9.62
CA GLY A 239 -31.59 4.09 11.03
C GLY A 239 -30.29 4.48 11.74
N GLN A 240 -29.17 4.50 11.03
CA GLN A 240 -27.87 4.85 11.58
C GLN A 240 -27.65 6.36 11.56
N LYS A 241 -27.22 6.92 12.72
CA LYS A 241 -26.75 8.30 12.78
C LYS A 241 -25.53 8.48 11.88
N PRO A 242 -25.31 9.69 11.32
CA PRO A 242 -24.13 9.97 10.53
C PRO A 242 -22.84 9.60 11.27
N GLN A 243 -21.98 8.82 10.64
CA GLN A 243 -20.66 8.45 11.12
C GLN A 243 -19.62 8.94 10.14
N ILE A 244 -18.63 9.65 10.64
CA ILE A 244 -17.49 10.15 9.87
C ILE A 244 -16.28 9.33 10.29
N ASN A 245 -15.55 8.78 9.30
CA ASN A 245 -14.29 8.07 9.53
C ASN A 245 -13.21 8.75 8.72
N LEU A 246 -12.04 8.90 9.32
CA LEU A 246 -10.82 9.38 8.69
C LEU A 246 -9.72 8.36 8.90
N ASN A 247 -9.13 7.92 7.81
CA ASN A 247 -7.98 7.01 7.79
C ASN A 247 -6.83 7.72 7.09
N ALA A 248 -5.68 7.77 7.72
CA ALA A 248 -4.48 8.32 7.12
C ALA A 248 -3.26 7.52 7.56
N HIS A 249 -2.36 7.27 6.63
CA HIS A 249 -1.08 6.69 6.96
C HIS A 249 0.00 7.23 6.00
N MET A 250 1.21 7.21 6.48
CA MET A 250 2.40 7.43 5.69
C MET A 250 3.36 6.27 5.89
N GLY A 251 4.18 6.02 4.91
CA GLY A 251 5.17 4.95 4.99
C GLY A 251 6.29 5.18 3.99
N TRP A 252 7.26 4.29 4.06
CA TRP A 252 8.37 4.27 3.12
C TRP A 252 8.49 2.88 2.55
N GLN A 253 8.72 2.81 1.26
CA GLN A 253 8.97 1.55 0.58
C GLN A 253 10.41 1.44 0.11
N GLY A 254 10.89 0.24 0.04
CA GLY A 254 12.22 -0.10 -0.45
C GLY A 254 12.25 -1.55 -0.89
N TRP A 255 13.37 -2.01 -1.38
CA TRP A 255 13.53 -3.40 -1.75
C TRP A 255 13.77 -4.26 -0.50
N THR A 256 12.94 -5.26 -0.32
CA THR A 256 13.07 -6.19 0.81
C THR A 256 14.29 -7.09 0.69
N LYS A 257 14.72 -7.37 -0.55
CA LYS A 257 15.93 -8.14 -0.85
C LYS A 257 16.52 -7.63 -2.15
N TYR A 258 17.80 -7.37 -2.13
CA TYR A 258 18.58 -6.97 -3.29
C TYR A 258 19.79 -7.90 -3.41
N PRO A 259 20.13 -8.40 -4.61
CA PRO A 259 21.35 -9.19 -4.79
C PRO A 259 22.57 -8.32 -4.54
N GLU A 260 23.58 -8.89 -3.91
CA GLU A 260 24.87 -8.24 -3.77
C GLU A 260 25.53 -8.10 -5.14
N LEU A 261 25.90 -6.88 -5.49
CA LEU A 261 26.63 -6.58 -6.71
C LEU A 261 28.13 -6.55 -6.44
N LEU A 262 28.91 -6.90 -7.45
CA LEU A 262 30.37 -6.80 -7.35
C LEU A 262 30.80 -5.34 -7.30
N ASN A 263 31.74 -5.01 -6.42
CA ASN A 263 32.45 -3.74 -6.48
C ASN A 263 33.45 -3.70 -7.65
N ALA A 264 34.05 -2.54 -7.92
CA ALA A 264 34.95 -2.34 -9.06
C ALA A 264 36.17 -3.27 -9.03
N TYR A 265 36.77 -3.48 -7.85
CA TYR A 265 37.88 -4.41 -7.68
C TYR A 265 37.47 -5.86 -7.98
N GLN A 266 36.38 -6.33 -7.40
CA GLN A 266 35.87 -7.69 -7.61
C GLN A 266 35.51 -7.94 -9.07
N TRP A 267 34.86 -6.95 -9.71
CA TRP A 267 34.51 -7.03 -11.12
C TRP A 267 35.75 -7.12 -12.02
N LYS A 268 36.77 -6.29 -11.79
CA LYS A 268 38.03 -6.31 -12.52
C LYS A 268 38.81 -7.61 -12.29
N TRP A 269 38.87 -8.07 -11.04
CA TRP A 269 39.49 -9.35 -10.71
C TRP A 269 38.82 -10.51 -11.46
N GLY A 270 37.48 -10.56 -11.46
CA GLY A 270 36.72 -11.57 -12.21
C GLY A 270 37.02 -11.54 -13.71
N ASN A 271 37.13 -10.36 -14.31
CA ASN A 271 37.49 -10.21 -15.72
C ASN A 271 38.92 -10.69 -16.02
N TYR A 272 39.89 -10.40 -15.17
CA TYR A 272 41.24 -10.91 -15.35
C TYR A 272 41.34 -12.42 -15.17
N MET A 273 40.58 -12.98 -14.20
CA MET A 273 40.47 -14.43 -14.04
C MET A 273 39.84 -15.10 -15.28
N LYS A 274 38.81 -14.49 -15.85
CA LYS A 274 38.21 -14.93 -17.10
C LYS A 274 39.25 -14.94 -18.23
N GLN A 275 39.98 -13.83 -18.43
CA GLN A 275 41.01 -13.73 -19.46
C GLN A 275 42.13 -14.76 -19.28
N ALA A 276 42.54 -15.05 -18.04
CA ALA A 276 43.53 -16.07 -17.74
C ALA A 276 43.01 -17.48 -18.09
N ASN A 277 41.77 -17.80 -17.73
CA ASN A 277 41.13 -19.08 -18.02
C ASN A 277 40.93 -19.29 -19.54
N ASP A 278 40.61 -18.22 -20.27
CA ASP A 278 40.45 -18.23 -21.72
C ASP A 278 41.79 -18.24 -22.47
N GLY A 279 42.93 -18.24 -21.75
CA GLY A 279 44.27 -18.19 -22.34
C GLY A 279 44.65 -16.83 -22.95
N ASN A 280 43.89 -15.78 -22.71
CA ASN A 280 44.10 -14.44 -23.26
C ASN A 280 45.04 -13.56 -22.39
N LEU A 281 45.24 -13.93 -21.13
CA LEU A 281 46.16 -13.25 -20.21
C LEU A 281 47.41 -14.13 -20.02
N THR A 282 48.36 -13.99 -20.93
CA THR A 282 49.62 -14.76 -20.96
C THR A 282 50.83 -13.83 -20.96
N GLY A 283 51.98 -14.35 -20.52
CA GLY A 283 53.24 -13.60 -20.43
C GLY A 283 53.40 -12.84 -19.10
N ALA A 284 54.65 -12.81 -18.63
CA ALA A 284 54.96 -12.23 -17.31
C ALA A 284 54.58 -10.74 -17.19
N ASP A 285 54.82 -9.97 -18.23
CA ASP A 285 54.54 -8.53 -18.27
C ASP A 285 53.05 -8.25 -18.25
N ASN A 286 52.24 -9.00 -19.00
CA ASN A 286 50.79 -8.85 -19.01
C ASN A 286 50.17 -9.18 -17.63
N ILE A 287 50.68 -10.23 -16.99
CA ILE A 287 50.25 -10.61 -15.64
C ILE A 287 50.67 -9.55 -14.61
N ALA A 288 51.90 -8.99 -14.73
CA ALA A 288 52.35 -7.93 -13.84
C ALA A 288 51.51 -6.65 -13.99
N ASN A 289 51.21 -6.26 -15.24
CA ASN A 289 50.34 -5.11 -15.52
C ASN A 289 48.92 -5.31 -14.98
N ALA A 290 48.33 -6.50 -15.14
CA ALA A 290 47.02 -6.83 -14.60
C ALA A 290 46.99 -6.74 -13.06
N LYS A 291 48.06 -7.20 -12.38
CA LYS A 291 48.19 -7.07 -10.93
C LYS A 291 48.33 -5.61 -10.50
N ALA A 292 49.10 -4.79 -11.20
CA ALA A 292 49.25 -3.38 -10.93
C ALA A 292 47.92 -2.60 -11.11
N ASP A 293 47.16 -2.92 -12.17
CA ASP A 293 45.85 -2.37 -12.43
C ASP A 293 44.87 -2.77 -11.30
N LEU A 294 44.85 -4.03 -10.90
CA LEU A 294 44.02 -4.48 -9.78
C LEU A 294 44.32 -3.76 -8.47
N GLU A 295 45.62 -3.46 -8.21
CA GLU A 295 46.02 -2.72 -7.00
C GLU A 295 45.48 -1.26 -7.01
N LYS A 296 45.48 -0.62 -8.20
CA LYS A 296 44.85 0.70 -8.33
C LYS A 296 43.35 0.65 -8.05
N TRP A 297 42.64 -0.37 -8.55
CA TRP A 297 41.20 -0.57 -8.25
C TRP A 297 40.95 -0.93 -6.79
N ARG A 298 41.86 -1.65 -6.14
CA ARG A 298 41.75 -2.01 -4.73
C ARG A 298 41.90 -0.78 -3.81
N THR A 299 42.81 0.12 -4.19
CA THR A 299 43.10 1.34 -3.40
C THR A 299 42.22 2.53 -3.76
N GLY A 300 41.47 2.46 -4.88
CA GLY A 300 40.69 3.59 -5.39
C GLY A 300 41.60 4.73 -5.86
N TYR A 301 42.70 4.40 -6.55
CA TYR A 301 43.67 5.38 -7.02
C TYR A 301 43.02 6.44 -7.92
N TYR A 302 43.29 7.69 -7.64
CA TYR A 302 42.82 8.81 -8.44
C TYR A 302 43.93 9.85 -8.63
N ASN A 303 44.15 10.24 -9.87
CA ASN A 303 45.08 11.32 -10.22
C ASN A 303 44.40 12.33 -11.16
N PRO A 304 43.99 13.47 -10.67
CA PRO A 304 43.30 14.48 -11.49
C PRO A 304 44.17 15.08 -12.60
N ALA A 305 45.50 15.05 -12.43
CA ALA A 305 46.42 15.61 -13.43
C ALA A 305 46.54 14.71 -14.67
N THR A 306 46.42 13.41 -14.50
CA THR A 306 46.46 12.45 -15.62
C THR A 306 45.08 11.96 -16.04
N GLY A 307 44.05 12.25 -15.25
CA GLY A 307 42.69 11.75 -15.44
C GLY A 307 42.53 10.27 -15.10
N GLU A 308 43.53 9.65 -14.46
CA GLU A 308 43.43 8.26 -14.02
C GLU A 308 42.46 8.19 -12.83
N ASP A 309 41.35 7.48 -13.03
CA ASP A 309 40.32 7.28 -12.00
C ASP A 309 39.98 5.79 -11.85
N TYR A 310 40.41 5.24 -10.74
CA TYR A 310 40.17 3.84 -10.34
C TYR A 310 39.22 3.75 -9.13
N ARG A 311 38.46 4.80 -8.87
CA ARG A 311 37.41 4.80 -7.83
C ARG A 311 36.19 4.07 -8.37
N GLY A 312 35.76 3.04 -7.66
CA GLY A 312 34.53 2.36 -7.96
C GLY A 312 33.29 3.25 -7.76
N TYR A 313 32.19 2.89 -8.41
CA TYR A 313 30.92 3.57 -8.24
C TYR A 313 29.81 2.55 -7.92
N ASP A 314 29.05 2.82 -6.88
CA ASP A 314 27.88 2.04 -6.50
C ASP A 314 26.62 2.65 -7.12
N TRP A 315 26.17 2.04 -8.23
CA TRP A 315 24.98 2.50 -8.94
C TRP A 315 23.71 2.33 -8.12
N LYS A 316 23.61 1.27 -7.33
CA LYS A 316 22.44 1.00 -6.50
C LYS A 316 22.29 2.06 -5.40
N ASP A 317 23.33 2.28 -4.61
CA ASP A 317 23.26 3.18 -3.45
C ASP A 317 23.01 4.64 -3.85
N ASN A 318 23.36 5.01 -5.09
CA ASN A 318 23.18 6.36 -5.60
C ASN A 318 21.85 6.58 -6.34
N PHE A 319 21.25 5.53 -6.94
CA PHE A 319 20.06 5.68 -7.79
C PHE A 319 18.83 4.93 -7.29
N VAL A 320 18.95 4.10 -6.25
CA VAL A 320 17.81 3.41 -5.63
C VAL A 320 17.56 3.94 -4.24
N SER A 321 16.35 4.41 -4.00
CA SER A 321 15.91 4.79 -2.66
C SER A 321 15.49 3.56 -1.86
N ASN A 322 16.01 3.43 -0.65
CA ASN A 322 15.52 2.44 0.32
C ASN A 322 14.37 2.97 1.18
N ALA A 323 13.96 4.23 0.94
CA ALA A 323 12.93 4.93 1.71
C ALA A 323 12.11 5.84 0.80
N ALA A 324 11.52 5.28 -0.27
CA ALA A 324 10.61 6.02 -1.14
C ALA A 324 9.29 6.29 -0.41
N PRO A 325 8.86 7.56 -0.27
CA PRO A 325 7.70 7.89 0.54
C PRO A 325 6.39 7.48 -0.12
N GLN A 326 5.40 7.20 0.71
CA GLN A 326 4.03 6.92 0.33
C GLN A 326 3.10 7.59 1.33
N TYR A 327 2.09 8.30 0.83
CA TYR A 327 1.05 8.97 1.61
C TYR A 327 -0.31 8.45 1.21
N TYR A 328 -1.17 8.23 2.19
CA TYR A 328 -2.55 7.83 1.96
C TYR A 328 -3.48 8.53 2.93
N VAL A 329 -4.62 8.98 2.41
CA VAL A 329 -5.72 9.50 3.21
C VAL A 329 -7.06 9.07 2.61
N ASN A 330 -8.00 8.66 3.46
CA ASN A 330 -9.39 8.39 3.11
C ASN A 330 -10.29 9.01 4.15
N ALA A 331 -11.27 9.76 3.69
CA ALA A 331 -12.34 10.32 4.52
C ALA A 331 -13.69 9.79 4.00
N ASN A 332 -14.52 9.26 4.89
CA ASN A 332 -15.84 8.80 4.51
C ASN A 332 -16.90 9.17 5.53
N ILE A 333 -18.12 9.33 5.03
CA ILE A 333 -19.33 9.54 5.84
C ILE A 333 -20.38 8.51 5.44
N SER A 334 -21.00 7.89 6.42
CA SER A 334 -22.11 6.96 6.23
C SER A 334 -23.23 7.24 7.21
N GLY A 335 -24.45 6.90 6.82
CA GLY A 335 -25.60 7.08 7.69
C GLY A 335 -26.89 6.68 7.00
N GLY A 336 -28.02 6.89 7.66
CA GLY A 336 -29.33 6.66 7.06
C GLY A 336 -30.48 6.94 7.99
N THR A 337 -31.64 7.13 7.39
CA THR A 337 -32.96 7.13 8.04
C THR A 337 -33.59 5.74 7.91
N GLU A 338 -34.80 5.56 8.36
CA GLU A 338 -35.56 4.31 8.16
C GLU A 338 -35.78 3.98 6.66
N LYS A 339 -35.82 5.00 5.79
CA LYS A 339 -36.13 4.85 4.37
C LYS A 339 -34.95 5.09 3.44
N THR A 340 -33.87 5.70 3.93
CA THR A 340 -32.70 6.04 3.11
C THR A 340 -31.42 5.60 3.80
N ASP A 341 -30.43 5.24 3.02
CA ASP A 341 -29.05 5.09 3.49
C ASP A 341 -28.08 5.68 2.49
N TYR A 342 -26.93 6.12 2.96
CA TYR A 342 -25.91 6.73 2.14
C TYR A 342 -24.50 6.41 2.67
N TYR A 343 -23.58 6.33 1.72
CA TYR A 343 -22.13 6.26 1.94
C TYR A 343 -21.44 7.15 0.93
N ILE A 344 -20.55 8.03 1.38
CA ILE A 344 -19.74 8.90 0.54
C ILE A 344 -18.30 8.81 1.03
N SER A 345 -17.35 8.64 0.12
CA SER A 345 -15.93 8.51 0.43
C SER A 345 -15.07 9.24 -0.59
N VAL A 346 -13.97 9.80 -0.11
CA VAL A 346 -12.87 10.32 -0.94
C VAL A 346 -11.57 9.74 -0.38
N GLY A 347 -10.83 9.05 -1.23
CA GLY A 347 -9.51 8.50 -0.91
C GLY A 347 -8.45 9.07 -1.83
N HIS A 348 -7.26 9.35 -1.33
CA HIS A 348 -6.11 9.79 -2.10
C HIS A 348 -4.86 9.04 -1.70
N ILE A 349 -4.08 8.63 -2.69
CA ILE A 349 -2.75 8.05 -2.51
C ILE A 349 -1.75 8.78 -3.39
N ASP A 350 -0.57 9.02 -2.84
CA ASP A 350 0.60 9.51 -3.55
C ASP A 350 1.79 8.63 -3.17
N GLN A 351 2.48 8.09 -4.17
CA GLN A 351 3.50 7.08 -3.99
C GLN A 351 4.68 7.35 -4.93
N ASP A 352 5.85 7.57 -4.35
CA ASP A 352 7.11 7.59 -5.10
C ASP A 352 7.64 6.18 -5.31
N ALA A 353 8.29 5.95 -6.44
CA ALA A 353 9.03 4.72 -6.68
C ALA A 353 10.39 4.72 -5.97
N VAL A 354 11.01 3.54 -5.90
CA VAL A 354 12.41 3.41 -5.45
C VAL A 354 13.40 4.09 -6.41
N PHE A 355 13.04 4.33 -7.66
CA PHE A 355 13.76 5.18 -8.59
C PHE A 355 13.23 6.60 -8.53
N LYS A 356 14.12 7.59 -8.55
CA LYS A 356 13.75 9.01 -8.46
C LYS A 356 12.89 9.45 -9.64
N GLU A 357 11.98 10.38 -9.39
CA GLU A 357 11.08 11.02 -10.37
C GLU A 357 10.04 10.09 -11.01
N TYR A 358 9.90 8.85 -10.49
CA TYR A 358 8.78 7.97 -10.81
C TYR A 358 7.74 8.13 -9.72
N ASN A 359 6.61 8.72 -10.07
CA ASN A 359 5.51 8.99 -9.13
C ASN A 359 4.20 8.43 -9.67
N TYR A 360 3.39 7.97 -8.75
CA TYR A 360 2.02 7.52 -8.97
C TYR A 360 1.11 8.16 -7.94
N ASN A 361 0.05 8.82 -8.42
CA ASN A 361 -1.01 9.28 -7.53
C ASN A 361 -2.37 8.85 -8.04
N ARG A 362 -3.31 8.66 -7.10
CA ARG A 362 -4.69 8.26 -7.41
C ARG A 362 -5.65 8.86 -6.39
N THR A 363 -6.72 9.46 -6.90
CA THR A 363 -7.86 9.90 -6.11
C THR A 363 -9.08 9.09 -6.47
N ASN A 364 -9.71 8.47 -5.48
CA ASN A 364 -10.96 7.73 -5.61
C ASN A 364 -12.11 8.55 -5.02
N LEU A 365 -13.26 8.49 -5.65
CA LEU A 365 -14.53 9.00 -5.16
C LEU A 365 -15.56 7.88 -5.21
N GLN A 366 -16.25 7.65 -4.11
CA GLN A 366 -17.40 6.75 -4.05
C GLN A 366 -18.58 7.47 -3.42
N ALA A 367 -19.76 7.29 -4.02
CA ALA A 367 -21.01 7.73 -3.43
C ALA A 367 -22.10 6.69 -3.71
N ASN A 368 -22.69 6.15 -2.65
CA ASN A 368 -23.79 5.21 -2.69
C ASN A 368 -24.97 5.80 -1.96
N PHE A 369 -26.13 5.77 -2.57
CA PHE A 369 -27.39 6.25 -2.00
C PHE A 369 -28.50 5.26 -2.32
N ASN A 370 -29.22 4.79 -1.31
CA ASN A 370 -30.38 3.93 -1.45
C ASN A 370 -31.61 4.56 -0.82
N MET A 371 -32.76 4.38 -1.44
CA MET A 371 -34.02 4.92 -0.95
C MET A 371 -35.16 3.91 -1.15
N GLN A 372 -35.90 3.67 -0.08
CA GLN A 372 -37.17 2.93 -0.11
C GLN A 372 -38.29 3.91 -0.47
N LEU A 373 -38.70 3.93 -1.72
CA LEU A 373 -39.77 4.83 -2.20
C LEU A 373 -41.13 4.41 -1.65
N THR A 374 -41.41 3.11 -1.68
CA THR A 374 -42.62 2.48 -1.10
C THR A 374 -42.21 1.15 -0.48
N ASP A 375 -43.09 0.47 0.23
CA ASP A 375 -42.82 -0.84 0.83
C ASP A 375 -42.42 -1.91 -0.23
N LYS A 376 -42.79 -1.67 -1.49
CA LYS A 376 -42.53 -2.58 -2.62
C LYS A 376 -41.42 -2.11 -3.54
N PHE A 377 -41.05 -0.82 -3.52
CA PHE A 377 -40.15 -0.25 -4.51
C PHE A 377 -38.94 0.44 -3.86
N LYS A 378 -37.75 -0.06 -4.17
CA LYS A 378 -36.46 0.49 -3.74
C LYS A 378 -35.65 0.94 -4.95
N VAL A 379 -35.01 2.08 -4.83
CA VAL A 379 -34.05 2.61 -5.81
C VAL A 379 -32.70 2.82 -5.15
N GLY A 380 -31.63 2.63 -5.92
CA GLY A 380 -30.28 2.94 -5.48
C GLY A 380 -29.52 3.64 -6.58
N PHE A 381 -28.62 4.53 -6.19
CA PHE A 381 -27.68 5.20 -7.07
C PHE A 381 -26.28 4.98 -6.54
N GLN A 382 -25.35 4.71 -7.45
CA GLN A 382 -23.95 4.54 -7.12
C GLN A 382 -23.10 5.35 -8.10
N THR A 383 -22.09 5.99 -7.57
CA THR A 383 -21.04 6.66 -8.32
C THR A 383 -19.69 6.13 -7.87
N LEU A 384 -18.88 5.71 -8.83
CA LEU A 384 -17.47 5.39 -8.65
C LEU A 384 -16.67 6.31 -9.57
N GLY A 385 -15.83 7.14 -9.00
CA GLY A 385 -14.94 8.05 -9.71
C GLY A 385 -13.48 7.74 -9.41
N LYS A 386 -12.61 7.89 -10.39
CA LYS A 386 -11.16 7.75 -10.24
C LYS A 386 -10.44 8.77 -11.10
N ILE A 387 -9.44 9.41 -10.51
CA ILE A 387 -8.41 10.18 -11.21
C ILE A 387 -7.09 9.56 -10.85
N GLU A 388 -6.31 9.17 -11.84
CA GLU A 388 -5.03 8.48 -11.64
C GLU A 388 -3.99 9.10 -12.56
N GLN A 389 -2.80 9.35 -12.04
CA GLN A 389 -1.68 9.91 -12.77
C GLN A 389 -0.43 9.09 -12.53
N ASN A 390 0.28 8.77 -13.61
CA ASN A 390 1.63 8.25 -13.61
C ASN A 390 2.56 9.26 -14.26
N VAL A 391 3.66 9.56 -13.59
CA VAL A 391 4.72 10.46 -14.11
C VAL A 391 6.05 9.75 -13.98
N ASN A 392 6.83 9.75 -15.06
CA ASN A 392 8.18 9.19 -15.06
C ASN A 392 9.08 9.90 -16.09
N PRO A 393 10.41 9.82 -15.93
CA PRO A 393 11.35 10.25 -16.95
C PRO A 393 11.09 9.51 -18.27
N ALA A 394 11.17 10.22 -19.38
CA ALA A 394 10.97 9.65 -20.70
C ALA A 394 12.24 8.96 -21.18
N LEU A 395 12.19 7.63 -21.27
CA LEU A 395 13.32 6.83 -21.74
C LEU A 395 13.04 6.28 -23.13
N PRO A 396 14.00 6.37 -24.06
CA PRO A 396 13.85 5.75 -25.37
C PRO A 396 13.62 4.24 -25.25
N GLY A 397 12.57 3.70 -25.85
CA GLY A 397 12.32 2.26 -25.94
C GLY A 397 11.12 1.70 -25.13
N GLY A 398 10.32 2.53 -24.50
CA GLY A 398 8.94 2.20 -24.14
C GLY A 398 8.65 1.63 -22.74
N ASP A 399 9.54 0.88 -22.08
CA ASP A 399 9.36 0.45 -20.68
C ASP A 399 10.40 1.13 -19.79
N ASP A 400 10.07 2.33 -19.38
CA ASP A 400 10.99 3.20 -18.63
C ASP A 400 11.44 2.58 -17.31
N TYR A 401 10.52 1.95 -16.57
CA TYR A 401 10.85 1.33 -15.29
C TYR A 401 11.72 0.08 -15.45
N PHE A 402 11.48 -0.69 -16.51
CA PHE A 402 12.31 -1.85 -16.85
C PHE A 402 13.74 -1.40 -17.21
N GLN A 403 13.88 -0.32 -17.98
CA GLN A 403 15.19 0.22 -18.37
C GLN A 403 16.02 0.64 -17.15
N MET A 404 15.40 1.31 -16.17
CA MET A 404 16.08 1.64 -14.91
C MET A 404 16.54 0.39 -14.16
N ARG A 405 15.65 -0.58 -13.99
CA ARG A 405 15.98 -1.86 -13.34
C ARG A 405 17.07 -2.61 -14.10
N ASN A 406 16.99 -2.67 -15.42
CA ASN A 406 17.99 -3.31 -16.26
C ASN A 406 19.37 -2.63 -16.11
N SER A 407 19.40 -1.32 -16.16
CA SER A 407 20.64 -0.54 -16.03
C SER A 407 21.36 -0.82 -14.71
N ILE A 408 20.62 -0.90 -13.59
CA ILE A 408 21.23 -1.11 -12.27
C ILE A 408 21.98 -2.43 -12.15
N PHE A 409 21.49 -3.48 -12.83
CA PHE A 409 22.12 -4.79 -12.82
C PHE A 409 23.24 -4.96 -13.85
N ASN A 410 23.22 -4.15 -14.90
CA ASN A 410 24.14 -4.29 -16.03
C ASN A 410 25.20 -3.20 -16.12
N LEU A 411 25.05 -2.10 -15.37
CA LEU A 411 26.07 -1.08 -15.26
C LEU A 411 27.28 -1.60 -14.49
N ILE A 412 28.45 -1.41 -15.08
CA ILE A 412 29.70 -1.88 -14.47
C ILE A 412 30.19 -0.88 -13.42
N PRO A 413 30.68 -1.37 -12.28
CA PRO A 413 31.06 -0.52 -11.15
C PRO A 413 32.36 0.26 -11.36
N THR A 414 33.02 0.10 -12.50
CA THR A 414 34.20 0.89 -12.90
C THR A 414 33.84 2.14 -13.69
N MET A 415 32.55 2.34 -14.01
CA MET A 415 32.06 3.52 -14.71
C MET A 415 31.36 4.47 -13.74
N ARG A 416 31.52 5.76 -13.95
CA ARG A 416 30.93 6.82 -13.14
C ARG A 416 29.89 7.59 -13.95
N PRO A 417 28.84 8.16 -13.31
CA PRO A 417 27.74 8.80 -14.02
C PRO A 417 28.13 10.12 -14.72
N TYR A 418 29.12 10.82 -14.18
CA TYR A 418 29.54 12.13 -14.67
C TYR A 418 31.01 12.11 -15.10
N ALA A 419 31.31 12.75 -16.22
CA ALA A 419 32.67 12.89 -16.72
C ALA A 419 33.50 13.76 -15.75
N ASN A 420 34.62 13.24 -15.29
CA ASN A 420 35.47 13.87 -14.28
C ASN A 420 34.69 14.34 -13.02
N ASP A 421 33.64 13.60 -12.61
CA ASP A 421 32.73 13.92 -11.48
C ASP A 421 32.02 15.28 -11.58
N ASN A 422 31.99 15.92 -12.75
CA ASN A 422 31.27 17.16 -12.95
C ASN A 422 29.79 16.87 -13.32
N PRO A 423 28.82 17.23 -12.49
CA PRO A 423 27.41 16.92 -12.71
C PRO A 423 26.80 17.57 -13.97
N ASP A 424 27.45 18.60 -14.52
CA ASP A 424 26.99 19.26 -15.75
C ASP A 424 27.28 18.43 -17.01
N TYR A 425 28.13 17.38 -16.91
CA TYR A 425 28.57 16.57 -18.02
C TYR A 425 28.32 15.08 -17.78
N LEU A 426 27.24 14.58 -18.33
CA LEU A 426 26.92 13.13 -18.28
C LEU A 426 28.04 12.33 -18.92
N ASN A 427 28.57 11.35 -18.21
CA ASN A 427 29.65 10.50 -18.73
C ASN A 427 29.13 9.55 -19.81
N TYR A 428 29.87 9.42 -20.90
CA TYR A 428 29.61 8.41 -21.89
C TYR A 428 29.89 7.02 -21.32
N ILE A 429 28.85 6.22 -21.24
CA ILE A 429 28.95 4.82 -20.84
C ILE A 429 28.83 3.95 -22.09
N THR A 430 29.86 3.13 -22.34
CA THR A 430 29.81 2.17 -23.43
C THR A 430 28.66 1.20 -23.18
N PRO A 431 27.68 1.09 -24.10
CA PRO A 431 26.56 0.19 -23.93
C PRO A 431 27.03 -1.25 -23.66
N THR A 432 26.48 -1.87 -22.64
CA THR A 432 26.66 -3.31 -22.40
C THR A 432 25.77 -4.10 -23.35
N HIS A 433 25.95 -5.42 -23.41
CA HIS A 433 25.16 -6.31 -24.28
C HIS A 433 23.65 -6.14 -24.12
N ASP A 434 23.19 -5.75 -22.93
CA ASP A 434 21.77 -5.62 -22.61
C ASP A 434 21.26 -4.17 -22.66
N GLY A 435 22.01 -3.26 -23.27
CA GLY A 435 21.58 -1.88 -23.49
C GLY A 435 21.51 -1.01 -22.24
N ALA A 436 22.22 -1.39 -21.16
CA ALA A 436 22.32 -0.54 -19.97
C ALA A 436 22.88 0.83 -20.32
N ARG A 437 22.29 1.88 -19.78
CA ARG A 437 22.61 3.27 -20.07
C ARG A 437 22.95 4.01 -18.78
N ASN A 438 23.55 5.19 -18.91
CA ASN A 438 23.84 6.05 -17.78
C ASN A 438 22.57 6.46 -17.03
N MET A 439 22.40 5.95 -15.82
CA MET A 439 21.20 6.23 -15.03
C MET A 439 21.06 7.70 -14.62
N ALA A 440 22.15 8.46 -14.58
CA ALA A 440 22.11 9.89 -14.31
C ALA A 440 21.44 10.71 -15.43
N ALA A 441 21.34 10.16 -16.63
CA ALA A 441 20.58 10.75 -17.72
C ALA A 441 19.06 10.63 -17.53
N TYR A 442 18.61 9.71 -16.69
CA TYR A 442 17.21 9.32 -16.57
C TYR A 442 16.45 10.20 -15.56
N THR A 443 16.48 11.50 -15.83
CA THR A 443 15.72 12.52 -15.11
C THR A 443 14.76 13.22 -16.07
N ILE A 444 13.70 13.82 -15.55
CA ILE A 444 12.75 14.62 -16.35
C ILE A 444 13.46 15.80 -17.04
N ASP A 445 14.48 16.36 -16.38
CA ASP A 445 15.24 17.47 -16.94
C ASP A 445 16.07 17.05 -18.15
N ASN A 446 16.73 15.90 -18.12
CA ASN A 446 17.58 15.42 -19.20
C ASN A 446 16.80 14.64 -20.27
N ALA A 447 16.04 13.64 -19.84
CA ALA A 447 15.37 12.70 -20.74
C ALA A 447 13.98 13.14 -21.20
N GLY A 448 13.37 14.09 -20.48
CA GLY A 448 11.99 14.49 -20.70
C GLY A 448 11.01 13.74 -19.80
N LYS A 449 9.73 13.82 -20.12
CA LYS A 449 8.64 13.32 -19.27
C LYS A 449 7.64 12.47 -20.05
N HIS A 450 7.30 11.30 -19.50
CA HIS A 450 6.09 10.57 -19.83
C HIS A 450 5.06 10.77 -18.72
N GLN A 451 3.86 11.14 -19.10
CA GLN A 451 2.73 11.32 -18.19
C GLN A 451 1.49 10.63 -18.73
N LYS A 452 0.84 9.83 -17.87
CA LYS A 452 -0.45 9.17 -18.17
C LYS A 452 -1.47 9.60 -17.15
N ASP A 453 -2.53 10.23 -17.60
CA ASP A 453 -3.69 10.64 -16.82
C ASP A 453 -4.88 9.77 -17.18
N PHE A 454 -5.36 8.96 -16.24
CA PHE A 454 -6.60 8.19 -16.37
C PHE A 454 -7.69 8.87 -15.55
N ARG A 455 -8.85 9.02 -16.13
CA ARG A 455 -10.05 9.50 -15.44
C ARG A 455 -11.19 8.58 -15.75
N THR A 456 -11.84 8.06 -14.73
CA THR A 456 -12.99 7.19 -14.89
C THR A 456 -14.14 7.69 -14.05
N ILE A 457 -15.34 7.56 -14.57
CA ILE A 457 -16.59 7.72 -13.83
C ILE A 457 -17.54 6.61 -14.22
N GLN A 458 -18.11 5.97 -13.22
CA GLN A 458 -19.19 5.01 -13.36
C GLN A 458 -20.39 5.50 -12.58
N LEU A 459 -21.52 5.59 -13.24
CA LEU A 459 -22.81 5.90 -12.65
C LEU A 459 -23.71 4.69 -12.81
N SER A 460 -24.32 4.25 -11.72
CA SER A 460 -25.21 3.09 -11.75
C SER A 460 -26.50 3.40 -11.02
N ALA A 461 -27.60 2.89 -11.56
CA ALA A 461 -28.92 2.94 -10.93
C ALA A 461 -29.45 1.52 -10.78
N ASN A 462 -29.85 1.15 -9.60
CA ASN A 462 -30.47 -0.13 -9.30
C ASN A 462 -31.92 0.07 -8.86
N LEU A 463 -32.77 -0.82 -9.33
CA LEU A 463 -34.21 -0.84 -9.06
C LEU A 463 -34.57 -2.20 -8.50
N GLU A 464 -35.34 -2.23 -7.43
CA GLU A 464 -35.87 -3.46 -6.86
C GLU A 464 -37.37 -3.29 -6.62
N TYR A 465 -38.16 -4.21 -7.18
CA TYR A 465 -39.61 -4.23 -7.04
C TYR A 465 -40.08 -5.57 -6.49
N LYS A 466 -40.64 -5.54 -5.31
CA LYS A 466 -41.35 -6.69 -4.71
C LYS A 466 -42.69 -6.85 -5.38
N THR A 467 -42.81 -7.87 -6.20
CA THR A 467 -44.07 -8.11 -6.93
C THR A 467 -45.20 -8.51 -6.00
N PRO A 468 -46.46 -8.48 -6.46
CA PRO A 468 -47.58 -8.99 -5.67
C PRO A 468 -47.51 -10.50 -5.39
N LEU A 469 -46.73 -11.25 -6.18
CA LEU A 469 -46.52 -12.67 -5.97
C LEU A 469 -45.54 -12.89 -4.81
N PRO A 470 -45.92 -13.65 -3.74
CA PRO A 470 -45.03 -13.89 -2.61
C PRO A 470 -43.70 -14.54 -3.05
N GLY A 471 -42.60 -13.99 -2.55
CA GLY A 471 -41.24 -14.49 -2.84
C GLY A 471 -40.64 -14.07 -4.19
N LEU A 472 -41.40 -13.35 -5.05
CA LEU A 472 -40.91 -12.87 -6.35
C LEU A 472 -40.52 -11.41 -6.28
N THR A 473 -39.24 -11.11 -6.56
CA THR A 473 -38.69 -9.74 -6.63
C THR A 473 -38.07 -9.52 -8.01
N ALA A 474 -38.47 -8.44 -8.68
CA ALA A 474 -37.83 -8.00 -9.92
C ALA A 474 -36.70 -7.02 -9.60
N LYS A 475 -35.55 -7.20 -10.23
CA LYS A 475 -34.39 -6.32 -10.09
C LYS A 475 -33.94 -5.82 -11.45
N GLY A 476 -33.58 -4.55 -11.53
CA GLY A 476 -32.99 -3.92 -12.71
C GLY A 476 -31.72 -3.16 -12.33
N LEU A 477 -30.71 -3.25 -13.18
CA LEU A 477 -29.46 -2.51 -13.04
C LEU A 477 -29.16 -1.80 -14.35
N LEU A 478 -28.95 -0.49 -14.29
CA LEU A 478 -28.46 0.33 -15.39
C LEU A 478 -27.12 0.93 -14.98
N SER A 479 -26.13 0.86 -15.84
CA SER A 479 -24.82 1.44 -15.58
C SER A 479 -24.32 2.20 -16.80
N TYR A 480 -23.69 3.32 -16.56
CA TYR A 480 -22.95 4.12 -17.53
C TYR A 480 -21.51 4.25 -17.07
N TYR A 481 -20.56 3.88 -17.92
CA TYR A 481 -19.13 3.97 -17.64
C TYR A 481 -18.46 4.86 -18.70
N TYR A 482 -17.65 5.78 -18.23
CA TYR A 482 -16.83 6.64 -19.06
C TYR A 482 -15.40 6.68 -18.55
N GLU A 483 -14.45 6.43 -19.44
CA GLU A 483 -13.03 6.48 -19.15
C GLU A 483 -12.30 7.33 -20.20
N THR A 484 -11.33 8.12 -19.74
CA THR A 484 -10.39 8.82 -20.60
C THR A 484 -8.97 8.47 -20.20
N LEU A 485 -8.15 8.22 -21.18
CA LEU A 485 -6.69 8.22 -21.08
C LEU A 485 -6.16 9.41 -21.85
N HIS A 486 -5.40 10.24 -21.18
CA HIS A 486 -4.57 11.27 -21.79
C HIS A 486 -3.11 10.96 -21.50
N GLN A 487 -2.35 10.60 -22.50
CA GLN A 487 -0.92 10.33 -22.41
C GLN A 487 -0.16 11.41 -23.14
N THR A 488 0.77 12.03 -22.45
CA THR A 488 1.68 13.03 -23.00
C THR A 488 3.10 12.50 -22.88
N ASP A 489 3.75 12.33 -24.02
CA ASP A 489 5.13 11.89 -24.11
C ASP A 489 5.97 13.05 -24.66
N ASN A 490 7.03 13.40 -23.93
CA ASN A 490 7.97 14.43 -24.34
C ASN A 490 9.39 13.94 -24.04
N GLU A 491 9.97 13.24 -24.99
CA GLU A 491 11.36 12.82 -24.93
C GLU A 491 12.29 13.94 -25.37
N LYS A 492 13.43 14.06 -24.72
CA LYS A 492 14.46 15.05 -25.01
C LYS A 492 15.75 14.34 -25.46
N SER A 493 16.53 14.99 -26.29
CA SER A 493 17.90 14.57 -26.59
C SER A 493 18.86 15.10 -25.54
N TRP A 494 19.90 14.33 -25.25
CA TRP A 494 20.99 14.76 -24.37
C TRP A 494 22.34 14.30 -24.93
N ASN A 495 23.43 15.00 -24.50
CA ASN A 495 24.78 14.64 -24.81
C ASN A 495 25.42 13.86 -23.67
N GLU A 496 26.27 12.91 -24.04
CA GLU A 496 27.19 12.22 -23.13
C GLU A 496 28.63 12.59 -23.52
N TYR A 497 29.47 12.77 -22.53
CA TYR A 497 30.78 13.38 -22.68
C TYR A 497 31.89 12.44 -22.23
N ARG A 498 33.08 12.67 -22.76
CA ARG A 498 34.35 12.18 -22.20
C ARG A 498 35.20 13.38 -21.82
N TYR A 499 35.81 13.31 -20.65
CA TYR A 499 36.77 14.31 -20.21
C TYR A 499 38.15 13.98 -20.77
N ASP A 500 38.85 14.96 -21.32
CA ASP A 500 40.24 14.88 -21.76
C ASP A 500 41.14 15.61 -20.76
N PRO A 501 41.89 14.89 -19.93
CA PRO A 501 42.73 15.52 -18.90
C PRO A 501 43.86 16.39 -19.47
N ALA A 502 44.35 16.05 -20.67
CA ALA A 502 45.45 16.79 -21.29
C ALA A 502 45.07 18.19 -21.75
N THR A 503 43.81 18.34 -22.24
CA THR A 503 43.28 19.63 -22.69
C THR A 503 42.30 20.24 -21.68
N GLN A 504 41.94 19.51 -20.65
CA GLN A 504 40.90 19.86 -19.64
C GLN A 504 39.53 20.16 -20.27
N GLU A 505 39.22 19.51 -21.39
CA GLU A 505 37.99 19.72 -22.14
C GLU A 505 37.01 18.53 -22.00
N TYR A 506 35.71 18.84 -22.05
CA TYR A 506 34.64 17.87 -22.14
C TYR A 506 34.21 17.74 -23.59
N LYS A 507 34.53 16.59 -24.20
CA LYS A 507 34.22 16.30 -25.60
C LYS A 507 32.95 15.46 -25.70
N VAL A 508 32.00 15.86 -26.55
CA VAL A 508 30.80 15.07 -26.84
C VAL A 508 31.23 13.73 -27.44
N ALA A 509 30.90 12.66 -26.75
CA ALA A 509 31.20 11.30 -27.17
C ALA A 509 29.97 10.62 -27.80
N SER A 510 28.78 11.02 -27.41
CA SER A 510 27.52 10.51 -27.96
C SER A 510 26.41 11.54 -27.75
N THR A 511 25.51 11.65 -28.72
CA THR A 511 24.26 12.38 -28.60
C THR A 511 23.11 11.39 -28.70
N LYS A 512 22.22 11.39 -27.73
CA LYS A 512 20.97 10.62 -27.81
C LYS A 512 19.95 11.50 -28.51
N THR A 513 19.53 11.04 -29.70
CA THR A 513 18.70 11.84 -30.62
C THR A 513 17.26 11.34 -30.72
N ASP A 514 16.92 10.26 -30.02
CA ASP A 514 15.55 9.72 -30.03
C ASP A 514 14.63 10.69 -29.29
N THR A 515 14.15 11.70 -30.03
CA THR A 515 13.16 12.65 -29.53
C THR A 515 11.80 12.25 -30.05
N TYR A 516 10.91 11.91 -29.13
CA TYR A 516 9.51 11.64 -29.44
C TYR A 516 8.62 12.65 -28.71
N ARG A 517 7.60 13.14 -29.42
CA ARG A 517 6.51 13.92 -28.84
C ARG A 517 5.21 13.29 -29.23
N GLY A 518 4.47 12.82 -28.27
CA GLY A 518 3.18 12.18 -28.45
C GLY A 518 2.11 12.81 -27.58
N ASP A 519 0.91 12.90 -28.10
CA ASP A 519 -0.31 13.22 -27.36
C ASP A 519 -1.36 12.19 -27.78
N VAL A 520 -1.66 11.25 -26.90
CA VAL A 520 -2.63 10.19 -27.15
C VAL A 520 -3.83 10.42 -26.26
N ARG A 521 -5.02 10.45 -26.87
CA ARG A 521 -6.30 10.60 -26.18
C ARG A 521 -7.23 9.47 -26.56
N ASN A 522 -7.53 8.63 -25.61
CA ASN A 522 -8.45 7.52 -25.77
C ASN A 522 -9.68 7.75 -24.90
N HIS A 523 -10.84 7.35 -25.43
CA HIS A 523 -12.12 7.39 -24.73
C HIS A 523 -12.76 6.01 -24.79
N LYS A 524 -13.35 5.58 -23.67
CA LYS A 524 -14.11 4.35 -23.57
C LYS A 524 -15.47 4.65 -22.95
N VAL A 525 -16.55 4.18 -23.58
CA VAL A 525 -17.92 4.31 -23.10
C VAL A 525 -18.54 2.92 -23.07
N GLU A 526 -19.16 2.56 -21.94
CA GLU A 526 -19.88 1.28 -21.76
C GLU A 526 -21.25 1.51 -21.12
#